data_3cc3ad94c69155ea712b89b086eea93b
#
_entry.id   3cc3ad94c69155ea712b89b086eea93b
#
_cell.length_a   1.000
_cell.length_b   1.000
_cell.length_c   1.000
_cell.angle_alpha   90.00
_cell.angle_beta   90.00
_cell.angle_gamma   90.00
#
_symmetry.space_group_name_H-M   'P 1'
#
loop_
_entity.id
_entity.type
_entity.pdbx_description
1 polymer ?
#
loop_
_entity_poly.entity_id
_entity_poly.type
_entity_poly.pdbx_seq_one_letter_code
_entity_poly.pdbx_strand_id
1 'polypeptide(L)'
;MFGILGTNGSGKSTILKIIAGVLEPSKGSCTVNGNIAPLIELGAGFDMELTARENIYLNGALLGYSKQFIEENFDDIVEFAEVEKFLDMPMKNYSSGMVARIAFAIATVIVPEILIVDEVLSVGDFMFQKKCEDRITKLIKEHGVTVLIVSHNNDQIERLCNKAVWIEKGHLRMAGTAKEVCQTYRVLGGHVGSKRSEQIVFGTLQDPKKPDMSKVESIEADTRYGIAAKLSNKAFPEGAKSVVLASGEHSIMPLISNGLAGALKAPILLLQDDRVPDTTVQEVMRLDPAVIVIVDGGTFALEPIQKELRDLLPGAAIEHIVGADAKGASRAIYEYGLRNSFWGKEVALTYEGCLGDMVTFSPYAYMAKCPVLLKEIEEPLDQYTEEALISENESALIFAGPRCMPDGVLDRIRARGKMAIRFCGNGPYEANSLINDWIDERITRHGIVCSSIWYPADSLTVGPYSAIKGQRVMLEDPQDLDSVAHAIGYVAEKEPERVVFVGDRTRFTAEDQKIIAKNFC
;
A
#
# COMPACT_ATOMS: atom_id res chain seq x y z
N MET A 1 9.53 -28.81 -10.08
CA MET A 1 10.06 -27.92 -9.01
C MET A 1 8.96 -27.63 -8.02
N PHE A 2 9.28 -27.60 -6.74
CA PHE A 2 8.34 -27.44 -5.63
C PHE A 2 8.78 -26.30 -4.71
N GLY A 3 7.92 -25.32 -4.47
CA GLY A 3 8.21 -24.13 -3.71
C GLY A 3 7.74 -24.22 -2.25
N ILE A 4 8.50 -23.63 -1.32
CA ILE A 4 8.12 -23.50 0.09
C ILE A 4 8.13 -22.01 0.45
N LEU A 5 6.98 -21.49 0.81
CA LEU A 5 6.73 -20.10 1.19
C LEU A 5 6.47 -19.97 2.70
N GLY A 6 6.72 -18.81 3.25
CA GLY A 6 6.40 -18.45 4.65
C GLY A 6 7.31 -17.35 5.17
N THR A 7 6.86 -16.68 6.22
CA THR A 7 7.62 -15.61 6.91
C THR A 7 8.87 -16.14 7.59
N ASN A 8 9.77 -15.26 8.02
CA ASN A 8 10.92 -15.64 8.83
C ASN A 8 10.47 -16.30 10.13
N GLY A 9 11.14 -17.41 10.50
CA GLY A 9 10.76 -18.20 11.68
C GLY A 9 9.54 -19.11 11.50
N SER A 10 8.96 -19.23 10.29
CA SER A 10 7.81 -20.11 10.04
C SER A 10 8.14 -21.61 10.07
N GLY A 11 9.42 -21.99 10.12
CA GLY A 11 9.87 -23.39 10.16
C GLY A 11 10.37 -23.96 8.82
N LYS A 12 10.53 -23.15 7.77
CA LYS A 12 10.97 -23.58 6.43
C LYS A 12 12.32 -24.34 6.48
N SER A 13 13.35 -23.70 7.04
CA SER A 13 14.69 -24.31 7.14
C SER A 13 14.70 -25.54 8.05
N THR A 14 13.85 -25.60 9.07
CA THR A 14 13.69 -26.78 9.93
C THR A 14 13.14 -27.97 9.13
N ILE A 15 12.10 -27.75 8.34
CA ILE A 15 11.51 -28.79 7.47
C ILE A 15 12.53 -29.26 6.42
N LEU A 16 13.29 -28.33 5.82
CA LEU A 16 14.35 -28.71 4.87
C LEU A 16 15.44 -29.56 5.53
N LYS A 17 15.86 -29.22 6.75
CA LYS A 17 16.84 -30.01 7.51
C LYS A 17 16.32 -31.42 7.87
N ILE A 18 15.02 -31.55 8.14
CA ILE A 18 14.38 -32.87 8.35
C ILE A 18 14.35 -33.66 7.05
N ILE A 19 13.95 -33.07 5.93
CA ILE A 19 13.94 -33.73 4.61
C ILE A 19 15.35 -34.14 4.19
N ALA A 20 16.35 -33.29 4.46
CA ALA A 20 17.76 -33.58 4.17
C ALA A 20 18.40 -34.62 5.12
N GLY A 21 17.67 -35.07 6.15
CA GLY A 21 18.20 -36.03 7.13
C GLY A 21 19.20 -35.45 8.15
N VAL A 22 19.30 -34.10 8.21
CA VAL A 22 20.16 -33.39 9.17
C VAL A 22 19.51 -33.32 10.56
N LEU A 23 18.19 -33.29 10.61
CA LEU A 23 17.41 -33.31 11.85
C LEU A 23 16.40 -34.44 11.84
N GLU A 24 16.27 -35.12 12.98
CA GLU A 24 15.19 -36.08 13.19
C GLU A 24 13.91 -35.41 13.65
N PRO A 25 12.72 -35.78 13.13
CA PRO A 25 11.47 -35.24 13.58
C PRO A 25 11.17 -35.68 15.01
N SER A 26 10.78 -34.75 15.89
CA SER A 26 10.39 -35.06 17.29
C SER A 26 9.17 -35.96 17.37
N LYS A 27 8.27 -35.93 16.39
CA LYS A 27 7.09 -36.79 16.24
C LYS A 27 6.85 -37.07 14.76
N GLY A 28 6.33 -38.26 14.48
CA GLY A 28 6.07 -38.71 13.11
C GLY A 28 7.32 -39.27 12.43
N SER A 29 7.30 -39.37 11.12
CA SER A 29 8.43 -39.86 10.31
C SER A 29 8.53 -39.09 9.01
N CYS A 30 9.74 -38.98 8.48
CA CYS A 30 10.01 -38.45 7.15
C CYS A 30 10.68 -39.56 6.33
N THR A 31 10.14 -39.90 5.18
CA THR A 31 10.71 -40.90 4.27
C THR A 31 11.05 -40.22 2.96
N VAL A 32 12.29 -40.35 2.54
CA VAL A 32 12.79 -39.82 1.27
C VAL A 32 13.30 -40.95 0.42
N ASN A 33 12.85 -41.01 -0.84
CA ASN A 33 13.31 -42.01 -1.80
C ASN A 33 14.18 -41.31 -2.84
N GLY A 34 15.49 -41.46 -2.73
CA GLY A 34 16.48 -40.91 -3.65
C GLY A 34 17.61 -40.17 -2.93
N ASN A 35 18.70 -39.91 -3.68
CA ASN A 35 19.87 -39.18 -3.18
C ASN A 35 19.59 -37.68 -3.15
N ILE A 36 19.84 -37.05 -1.98
CA ILE A 36 19.62 -35.60 -1.78
C ILE A 36 20.96 -34.87 -1.89
N ALA A 37 21.00 -33.80 -2.68
CA ALA A 37 22.03 -32.76 -2.60
C ALA A 37 21.45 -31.53 -1.89
N PRO A 38 21.79 -31.30 -0.60
CA PRO A 38 21.25 -30.15 0.14
C PRO A 38 22.13 -28.92 -0.06
N LEU A 39 21.61 -27.89 -0.67
CA LEU A 39 22.16 -26.53 -0.68
C LEU A 39 21.49 -25.68 0.42
N ILE A 40 21.44 -26.17 1.65
CA ILE A 40 20.79 -25.54 2.79
C ILE A 40 21.74 -24.57 3.50
N GLU A 41 23.00 -24.87 3.55
CA GLU A 41 24.06 -24.03 4.12
C GLU A 41 25.23 -24.01 3.13
N LEU A 42 25.28 -22.97 2.29
CA LEU A 42 26.35 -22.80 1.30
C LEU A 42 27.71 -22.71 1.98
N GLY A 43 28.57 -23.64 1.61
CA GLY A 43 29.92 -23.74 2.20
C GLY A 43 29.98 -24.56 3.50
N ALA A 44 28.87 -25.17 3.94
CA ALA A 44 28.96 -26.20 4.98
C ALA A 44 29.88 -27.32 4.53
N GLY A 45 30.89 -27.66 5.35
CA GLY A 45 31.90 -28.63 5.03
C GLY A 45 33.12 -28.07 4.28
N PHE A 46 33.15 -26.76 3.98
CA PHE A 46 34.39 -26.13 3.50
C PHE A 46 35.34 -25.83 4.67
N ASP A 47 36.60 -26.13 4.47
CA ASP A 47 37.67 -25.66 5.35
C ASP A 47 38.25 -24.37 4.76
N MET A 48 38.03 -23.26 5.46
CA MET A 48 38.40 -21.92 4.99
C MET A 48 39.93 -21.72 4.93
N GLU A 49 40.73 -22.58 5.58
CA GLU A 49 42.19 -22.54 5.50
C GLU A 49 42.72 -23.25 4.24
N LEU A 50 41.93 -24.14 3.66
CA LEU A 50 42.26 -24.83 2.41
C LEU A 50 41.97 -23.95 1.20
N THR A 51 42.63 -24.25 0.08
CA THR A 51 42.38 -23.64 -1.22
C THR A 51 41.01 -24.06 -1.80
N ALA A 52 40.51 -23.35 -2.78
CA ALA A 52 39.28 -23.72 -3.49
C ALA A 52 39.43 -25.10 -4.16
N ARG A 53 40.61 -25.38 -4.73
CA ARG A 53 40.95 -26.69 -5.31
C ARG A 53 40.78 -27.82 -4.30
N GLU A 54 41.40 -27.69 -3.13
CA GLU A 54 41.32 -28.68 -2.06
C GLU A 54 39.90 -28.86 -1.53
N ASN A 55 39.14 -27.74 -1.40
CA ASN A 55 37.75 -27.76 -0.96
C ASN A 55 36.80 -28.43 -1.97
N ILE A 56 37.08 -28.34 -3.27
CA ILE A 56 36.29 -29.06 -4.29
C ILE A 56 36.42 -30.58 -4.06
N TYR A 57 37.62 -31.08 -3.82
CA TYR A 57 37.82 -32.51 -3.51
C TYR A 57 37.23 -32.88 -2.15
N LEU A 58 37.46 -32.08 -1.12
CA LEU A 58 36.94 -32.31 0.23
C LEU A 58 35.43 -32.40 0.25
N ASN A 59 34.76 -31.39 -0.34
CA ASN A 59 33.31 -31.32 -0.35
C ASN A 59 32.70 -32.42 -1.24
N GLY A 60 33.33 -32.73 -2.38
CA GLY A 60 32.95 -33.87 -3.22
C GLY A 60 33.00 -35.21 -2.47
N ALA A 61 34.06 -35.42 -1.68
CA ALA A 61 34.19 -36.62 -0.84
C ALA A 61 33.15 -36.68 0.28
N LEU A 62 32.81 -35.53 0.92
CA LEU A 62 31.74 -35.43 1.91
C LEU A 62 30.36 -35.75 1.32
N LEU A 63 30.14 -35.42 0.06
CA LEU A 63 28.95 -35.77 -0.69
C LEU A 63 28.91 -37.21 -1.20
N GLY A 64 29.99 -38.00 -0.89
CA GLY A 64 30.08 -39.42 -1.22
C GLY A 64 30.63 -39.73 -2.60
N TYR A 65 31.31 -38.79 -3.28
CA TYR A 65 31.84 -38.98 -4.62
C TYR A 65 33.29 -39.47 -4.60
N SER A 66 33.64 -40.32 -5.57
CA SER A 66 34.98 -40.76 -5.75
C SER A 66 35.89 -39.63 -6.24
N LYS A 67 37.17 -39.70 -5.88
CA LYS A 67 38.19 -38.74 -6.36
C LYS A 67 38.22 -38.69 -7.90
N GLN A 68 38.11 -39.82 -8.57
CA GLN A 68 38.10 -39.91 -10.02
C GLN A 68 36.92 -39.14 -10.61
N PHE A 69 35.71 -39.26 -10.04
CA PHE A 69 34.53 -38.55 -10.48
C PHE A 69 34.69 -37.01 -10.37
N ILE A 70 35.29 -36.55 -9.26
CA ILE A 70 35.56 -35.11 -9.09
C ILE A 70 36.62 -34.64 -10.10
N GLU A 71 37.66 -35.43 -10.37
CA GLU A 71 38.68 -35.11 -11.39
C GLU A 71 38.06 -34.96 -12.79
N GLU A 72 37.17 -35.87 -13.17
CA GLU A 72 36.47 -35.85 -14.48
C GLU A 72 35.55 -34.62 -14.64
N ASN A 73 35.05 -34.04 -13.54
CA ASN A 73 34.14 -32.90 -13.56
C ASN A 73 34.76 -31.59 -13.02
N PHE A 74 36.06 -31.61 -12.72
CA PHE A 74 36.73 -30.50 -12.05
C PHE A 74 36.67 -29.21 -12.88
N ASP A 75 36.95 -29.31 -14.17
CA ASP A 75 36.96 -28.15 -15.06
C ASP A 75 35.57 -27.53 -15.22
N ASP A 76 34.50 -28.33 -15.28
CA ASP A 76 33.11 -27.85 -15.33
C ASP A 76 32.71 -27.12 -14.01
N ILE A 77 33.15 -27.61 -12.86
CA ILE A 77 32.96 -26.95 -11.56
C ILE A 77 33.63 -25.59 -11.56
N VAL A 78 34.88 -25.52 -11.98
CA VAL A 78 35.68 -24.29 -11.96
C VAL A 78 35.15 -23.24 -12.94
N GLU A 79 34.82 -23.65 -14.16
CA GLU A 79 34.27 -22.79 -15.20
C GLU A 79 32.89 -22.27 -14.77
N PHE A 80 32.05 -23.13 -14.17
CA PHE A 80 30.75 -22.69 -13.69
C PHE A 80 30.87 -21.66 -12.57
N ALA A 81 31.76 -21.90 -11.61
CA ALA A 81 31.99 -21.03 -10.45
C ALA A 81 32.74 -19.73 -10.82
N GLU A 82 33.40 -19.66 -11.99
CA GLU A 82 34.20 -18.53 -12.47
C GLU A 82 35.36 -18.16 -11.52
N VAL A 83 36.06 -19.18 -11.01
CA VAL A 83 37.10 -19.03 -9.98
C VAL A 83 38.51 -19.47 -10.44
N GLU A 84 38.74 -19.63 -11.73
CA GLU A 84 39.99 -20.15 -12.31
C GLU A 84 41.23 -19.43 -11.79
N LYS A 85 41.16 -18.11 -11.63
CA LYS A 85 42.27 -17.26 -11.20
C LYS A 85 42.55 -17.33 -9.70
N PHE A 86 41.68 -17.94 -8.95
CA PHE A 86 41.70 -17.94 -7.48
C PHE A 86 41.86 -19.34 -6.90
N LEU A 87 41.92 -20.41 -7.73
CA LEU A 87 41.89 -21.83 -7.32
C LEU A 87 42.85 -22.20 -6.22
N ASP A 88 44.08 -21.66 -6.26
CA ASP A 88 45.14 -21.97 -5.33
C ASP A 88 45.24 -20.96 -4.17
N MET A 89 44.22 -20.11 -4.00
CA MET A 89 44.11 -19.20 -2.88
C MET A 89 43.25 -19.82 -1.77
N PRO A 90 43.61 -19.68 -0.49
CA PRO A 90 42.77 -20.11 0.64
C PRO A 90 41.40 -19.44 0.63
N MET A 91 40.36 -20.24 0.89
CA MET A 91 38.98 -19.76 0.80
C MET A 91 38.59 -18.71 1.83
N LYS A 92 39.35 -18.55 2.92
CA LYS A 92 39.18 -17.41 3.85
C LYS A 92 39.32 -16.02 3.19
N ASN A 93 39.99 -15.95 2.04
CA ASN A 93 40.17 -14.73 1.27
C ASN A 93 39.06 -14.50 0.22
N TYR A 94 38.11 -15.42 0.14
CA TYR A 94 36.99 -15.31 -0.81
C TYR A 94 35.87 -14.46 -0.25
N SER A 95 35.13 -13.78 -1.13
CA SER A 95 33.84 -13.20 -0.76
C SER A 95 32.80 -14.31 -0.52
N SER A 96 31.77 -14.02 0.27
CA SER A 96 30.67 -14.96 0.47
C SER A 96 30.01 -15.40 -0.84
N GLY A 97 29.96 -14.48 -1.84
CA GLY A 97 29.49 -14.79 -3.19
C GLY A 97 30.38 -15.82 -3.91
N MET A 98 31.71 -15.72 -3.82
CA MET A 98 32.62 -16.71 -4.43
C MET A 98 32.52 -18.09 -3.77
N VAL A 99 32.38 -18.12 -2.44
CA VAL A 99 32.16 -19.38 -1.70
C VAL A 99 30.85 -20.03 -2.16
N ALA A 100 29.79 -19.26 -2.27
CA ALA A 100 28.49 -19.73 -2.73
C ALA A 100 28.51 -20.26 -4.17
N ARG A 101 29.27 -19.61 -5.08
CA ARG A 101 29.43 -20.05 -6.47
C ARG A 101 30.06 -21.44 -6.55
N ILE A 102 31.13 -21.70 -5.77
CA ILE A 102 31.78 -23.00 -5.72
C ILE A 102 30.86 -24.07 -5.13
N ALA A 103 30.20 -23.78 -4.02
CA ALA A 103 29.26 -24.71 -3.40
C ALA A 103 28.12 -25.10 -4.35
N PHE A 104 27.56 -24.13 -5.05
CA PHE A 104 26.52 -24.38 -6.04
C PHE A 104 27.03 -25.18 -7.25
N ALA A 105 28.24 -24.88 -7.74
CA ALA A 105 28.87 -25.61 -8.83
C ALA A 105 29.04 -27.06 -8.47
N ILE A 106 29.63 -27.37 -7.31
CA ILE A 106 29.85 -28.76 -6.85
C ILE A 106 28.51 -29.49 -6.75
N ALA A 107 27.49 -28.91 -6.11
CA ALA A 107 26.21 -29.57 -5.90
C ALA A 107 25.40 -29.79 -7.17
N THR A 108 25.68 -29.06 -8.25
CA THR A 108 24.92 -29.12 -9.51
C THR A 108 25.67 -29.80 -10.68
N VAL A 109 26.95 -30.03 -10.55
CA VAL A 109 27.71 -30.88 -11.49
C VAL A 109 27.25 -32.33 -11.35
N ILE A 110 26.99 -32.71 -10.15
CA ILE A 110 26.43 -34.01 -9.82
C ILE A 110 24.93 -33.92 -10.04
N VAL A 111 24.38 -34.87 -10.77
CA VAL A 111 22.93 -34.98 -11.02
C VAL A 111 22.29 -35.72 -9.84
N PRO A 112 21.81 -35.01 -8.77
CA PRO A 112 21.15 -35.68 -7.68
C PRO A 112 19.72 -36.05 -8.11
N GLU A 113 19.08 -36.99 -7.41
CA GLU A 113 17.67 -37.27 -7.62
C GLU A 113 16.77 -36.16 -7.02
N ILE A 114 17.26 -35.57 -5.88
CA ILE A 114 16.58 -34.48 -5.18
C ILE A 114 17.61 -33.37 -4.88
N LEU A 115 17.32 -32.16 -5.32
CA LEU A 115 18.08 -30.95 -5.04
C LEU A 115 17.28 -30.04 -4.10
N ILE A 116 17.84 -29.68 -2.96
CA ILE A 116 17.24 -28.74 -2.00
C ILE A 116 17.99 -27.41 -2.08
N VAL A 117 17.26 -26.33 -2.35
CA VAL A 117 17.80 -24.98 -2.54
C VAL A 117 17.16 -24.04 -1.53
N ASP A 118 17.94 -23.53 -0.56
CA ASP A 118 17.47 -22.57 0.45
C ASP A 118 18.08 -21.20 0.19
N GLU A 119 17.30 -20.27 -0.37
CA GLU A 119 17.65 -18.85 -0.66
C GLU A 119 18.91 -18.65 -1.53
N VAL A 120 19.54 -19.73 -1.97
CA VAL A 120 20.82 -19.73 -2.70
C VAL A 120 20.74 -19.01 -4.04
N LEU A 121 19.57 -19.02 -4.68
CA LEU A 121 19.35 -18.33 -5.96
C LEU A 121 19.35 -16.80 -5.84
N SER A 122 19.43 -16.28 -4.62
CA SER A 122 19.55 -14.84 -4.36
C SER A 122 21.03 -14.40 -4.16
N VAL A 123 21.98 -15.34 -4.21
CA VAL A 123 23.41 -15.07 -4.01
C VAL A 123 24.10 -14.75 -5.34
N GLY A 124 25.03 -13.79 -5.30
CA GLY A 124 25.77 -13.33 -6.47
C GLY A 124 25.07 -12.21 -7.23
N ASP A 125 25.65 -11.85 -8.36
CA ASP A 125 25.05 -10.85 -9.27
C ASP A 125 23.93 -11.45 -10.12
N PHE A 126 23.16 -10.59 -10.79
CA PHE A 126 22.02 -10.97 -11.62
C PHE A 126 22.39 -12.00 -12.72
N MET A 127 23.59 -11.90 -13.31
CA MET A 127 24.03 -12.81 -14.37
C MET A 127 24.27 -14.21 -13.82
N PHE A 128 24.87 -14.30 -12.64
CA PHE A 128 25.11 -15.59 -11.97
C PHE A 128 23.80 -16.22 -11.48
N GLN A 129 22.87 -15.43 -10.95
CA GLN A 129 21.54 -15.91 -10.57
C GLN A 129 20.82 -16.57 -11.76
N LYS A 130 20.87 -15.92 -12.93
CA LYS A 130 20.30 -16.48 -14.17
C LYS A 130 21.01 -17.77 -14.58
N LYS A 131 22.35 -17.83 -14.50
CA LYS A 131 23.15 -19.03 -14.79
C LYS A 131 22.75 -20.20 -13.88
N CYS A 132 22.49 -19.93 -12.59
CA CYS A 132 21.98 -20.93 -11.64
C CYS A 132 20.56 -21.43 -12.01
N GLU A 133 19.65 -20.53 -12.36
CA GLU A 133 18.29 -20.89 -12.79
C GLU A 133 18.32 -21.75 -14.07
N ASP A 134 19.16 -21.39 -15.04
CA ASP A 134 19.31 -22.13 -16.29
C ASP A 134 19.89 -23.54 -16.02
N ARG A 135 20.89 -23.67 -15.13
CA ARG A 135 21.46 -24.96 -14.70
C ARG A 135 20.40 -25.85 -14.05
N ILE A 136 19.65 -25.31 -13.08
CA ILE A 136 18.55 -26.06 -12.42
C ILE A 136 17.49 -26.49 -13.43
N THR A 137 17.11 -25.60 -14.35
CA THR A 137 16.11 -25.91 -15.38
C THR A 137 16.61 -27.05 -16.29
N LYS A 138 17.89 -27.06 -16.64
CA LYS A 138 18.52 -28.13 -17.41
C LYS A 138 18.51 -29.46 -16.65
N LEU A 139 18.89 -29.46 -15.37
CA LEU A 139 18.83 -30.65 -14.52
C LEU A 139 17.43 -31.26 -14.44
N ILE A 140 16.40 -30.43 -14.33
CA ILE A 140 15.01 -30.91 -14.31
C ILE A 140 14.61 -31.51 -15.65
N LYS A 141 14.91 -30.84 -16.78
CA LYS A 141 14.48 -31.25 -18.11
C LYS A 141 15.21 -32.48 -18.63
N GLU A 142 16.51 -32.55 -18.41
CA GLU A 142 17.37 -33.62 -18.99
C GLU A 142 17.48 -34.83 -18.08
N HIS A 143 17.42 -34.63 -16.76
CA HIS A 143 17.67 -35.71 -15.79
C HIS A 143 16.49 -35.99 -14.85
N GLY A 144 15.38 -35.24 -14.94
CA GLY A 144 14.19 -35.47 -14.12
C GLY A 144 14.37 -35.15 -12.64
N VAL A 145 15.36 -34.31 -12.29
CA VAL A 145 15.68 -33.94 -10.89
C VAL A 145 14.50 -33.31 -10.19
N THR A 146 14.18 -33.79 -9.01
CA THR A 146 13.19 -33.12 -8.13
C THR A 146 13.86 -31.98 -7.39
N VAL A 147 13.34 -30.75 -7.54
CA VAL A 147 13.90 -29.57 -6.88
C VAL A 147 12.90 -29.01 -5.86
N LEU A 148 13.36 -28.87 -4.61
CA LEU A 148 12.69 -28.12 -3.56
C LEU A 148 13.39 -26.78 -3.40
N ILE A 149 12.64 -25.68 -3.48
CA ILE A 149 13.18 -24.33 -3.35
C ILE A 149 12.46 -23.56 -2.25
N VAL A 150 13.24 -22.92 -1.38
CA VAL A 150 12.78 -21.89 -0.46
C VAL A 150 13.27 -20.54 -0.97
N SER A 151 12.37 -19.59 -1.09
CA SER A 151 12.73 -18.22 -1.47
C SER A 151 11.75 -17.23 -0.81
N HIS A 152 12.28 -16.07 -0.44
CA HIS A 152 11.46 -14.92 -0.06
C HIS A 152 10.87 -14.19 -1.28
N ASN A 153 11.40 -14.46 -2.47
CA ASN A 153 10.90 -13.88 -3.70
C ASN A 153 9.73 -14.71 -4.24
N ASN A 154 8.54 -14.20 -3.99
CA ASN A 154 7.29 -14.83 -4.39
C ASN A 154 7.15 -15.00 -5.91
N ASP A 155 7.64 -14.01 -6.68
CA ASP A 155 7.60 -14.05 -8.15
C ASP A 155 8.54 -15.14 -8.69
N GLN A 156 9.66 -15.39 -8.02
CA GLN A 156 10.59 -16.47 -8.36
C GLN A 156 9.92 -17.84 -8.17
N ILE A 157 9.23 -18.07 -7.03
CA ILE A 157 8.48 -19.32 -6.78
C ILE A 157 7.36 -19.49 -7.80
N GLU A 158 6.58 -18.44 -8.08
CA GLU A 158 5.47 -18.51 -9.06
C GLU A 158 5.96 -18.83 -10.47
N ARG A 159 7.12 -18.29 -10.87
CA ARG A 159 7.72 -18.49 -12.19
C ARG A 159 8.39 -19.86 -12.36
N LEU A 160 9.08 -20.34 -11.32
CA LEU A 160 9.91 -21.54 -11.43
C LEU A 160 9.23 -22.82 -10.98
N CYS A 161 8.26 -22.75 -10.06
CA CYS A 161 7.64 -23.91 -9.44
C CYS A 161 6.31 -24.31 -10.08
N ASN A 162 6.04 -25.61 -10.11
CA ASN A 162 4.73 -26.14 -10.54
C ASN A 162 3.75 -26.17 -9.38
N LYS A 163 4.25 -26.52 -8.18
CA LYS A 163 3.49 -26.62 -6.93
C LYS A 163 4.23 -25.88 -5.83
N ALA A 164 3.47 -25.42 -4.85
CA ALA A 164 4.03 -24.79 -3.65
C ALA A 164 3.25 -25.16 -2.40
N VAL A 165 3.89 -24.93 -1.25
CA VAL A 165 3.26 -24.94 0.07
C VAL A 165 3.57 -23.65 0.79
N TRP A 166 2.60 -23.17 1.56
CA TRP A 166 2.78 -22.09 2.51
C TRP A 166 2.79 -22.64 3.93
N ILE A 167 3.89 -22.35 4.65
CA ILE A 167 4.10 -22.73 6.04
C ILE A 167 4.11 -21.47 6.89
N GLU A 168 3.33 -21.49 7.95
CA GLU A 168 3.24 -20.40 8.91
C GLU A 168 3.25 -20.91 10.34
N LYS A 169 4.16 -20.38 11.17
CA LYS A 169 4.32 -20.77 12.58
C LYS A 169 4.35 -22.30 12.80
N GLY A 170 5.04 -23.01 11.92
CA GLY A 170 5.16 -24.47 11.96
C GLY A 170 3.98 -25.28 11.42
N HIS A 171 2.96 -24.63 10.89
CA HIS A 171 1.76 -25.28 10.34
C HIS A 171 1.67 -25.12 8.83
N LEU A 172 1.22 -26.18 8.16
CA LEU A 172 0.87 -26.10 6.75
C LEU A 172 -0.44 -25.31 6.60
N ARG A 173 -0.39 -24.15 5.94
CA ARG A 173 -1.55 -23.28 5.71
C ARG A 173 -2.24 -23.61 4.39
N MET A 174 -1.46 -23.81 3.34
CA MET A 174 -1.97 -24.10 2.00
C MET A 174 -0.97 -24.95 1.22
N ALA A 175 -1.50 -25.82 0.36
CA ALA A 175 -0.75 -26.55 -0.65
C ALA A 175 -1.55 -26.54 -1.96
N GLY A 176 -0.87 -26.31 -3.10
CA GLY A 176 -1.56 -26.24 -4.40
C GLY A 176 -0.59 -25.94 -5.53
N THR A 177 -1.11 -25.38 -6.62
CA THR A 177 -0.26 -24.84 -7.69
C THR A 177 0.56 -23.67 -7.17
N ALA A 178 1.78 -23.48 -7.68
CA ALA A 178 2.61 -22.37 -7.26
C ALA A 178 1.89 -21.03 -7.40
N LYS A 179 1.14 -20.85 -8.50
CA LYS A 179 0.38 -19.64 -8.75
C LYS A 179 -0.67 -19.36 -7.66
N GLU A 180 -1.50 -20.36 -7.34
CA GLU A 180 -2.54 -20.20 -6.30
C GLU A 180 -1.95 -19.90 -4.92
N VAL A 181 -0.91 -20.65 -4.53
CA VAL A 181 -0.26 -20.48 -3.23
C VAL A 181 0.42 -19.12 -3.15
N CYS A 182 1.15 -18.70 -4.20
CA CYS A 182 1.82 -17.41 -4.25
C CYS A 182 0.84 -16.23 -4.22
N GLN A 183 -0.25 -16.31 -4.95
CA GLN A 183 -1.30 -15.29 -4.94
C GLN A 183 -1.92 -15.16 -3.54
N THR A 184 -2.27 -16.30 -2.93
CA THR A 184 -2.83 -16.31 -1.58
C THR A 184 -1.82 -15.78 -0.56
N TYR A 185 -0.55 -16.16 -0.68
CA TYR A 185 0.51 -15.69 0.21
C TYR A 185 0.77 -14.19 0.10
N ARG A 186 0.71 -13.60 -1.10
CA ARG A 186 0.84 -12.13 -1.27
C ARG A 186 -0.21 -11.37 -0.47
N VAL A 187 -1.42 -11.91 -0.40
CA VAL A 187 -2.55 -11.26 0.27
C VAL A 187 -2.57 -11.52 1.78
N LEU A 188 -2.25 -12.74 2.20
CA LEU A 188 -2.39 -13.17 3.58
C LEU A 188 -1.06 -13.31 4.33
N GLY A 189 0.04 -13.49 3.61
CA GLY A 189 1.32 -13.84 4.18
C GLY A 189 2.01 -12.66 4.87
N GLY A 190 2.08 -12.71 6.21
CA GLY A 190 2.72 -11.67 7.02
C GLY A 190 1.82 -10.50 7.38
N HIS A 191 0.57 -10.48 6.94
CA HIS A 191 -0.39 -9.45 7.30
C HIS A 191 -0.93 -9.66 8.72
N VAL A 192 -1.27 -8.54 9.38
CA VAL A 192 -1.87 -8.53 10.72
C VAL A 192 -3.38 -8.46 10.57
N GLY A 193 -4.12 -9.19 11.39
CA GLY A 193 -5.57 -9.13 11.42
C GLY A 193 -6.20 -10.20 12.30
N SER A 194 -7.50 -10.12 12.48
CA SER A 194 -8.26 -11.09 13.26
C SER A 194 -8.43 -12.42 12.50
N LYS A 195 -8.61 -13.53 13.25
CA LYS A 195 -8.91 -14.83 12.65
C LYS A 195 -10.17 -14.81 11.76
N ARG A 196 -11.14 -13.96 12.11
CA ARG A 196 -12.38 -13.81 11.34
C ARG A 196 -12.10 -13.16 9.99
N SER A 197 -11.32 -12.09 9.98
CA SER A 197 -10.94 -11.37 8.75
C SER A 197 -10.10 -12.23 7.84
N GLU A 198 -9.15 -12.99 8.41
CA GLU A 198 -8.38 -13.98 7.67
C GLU A 198 -9.27 -15.01 6.96
N GLN A 199 -10.31 -15.53 7.65
CA GLN A 199 -11.26 -16.48 7.07
C GLN A 199 -12.08 -15.85 5.93
N ILE A 200 -12.51 -14.61 6.07
CA ILE A 200 -13.26 -13.87 5.04
C ILE A 200 -12.39 -13.70 3.79
N VAL A 201 -11.17 -13.18 3.95
CA VAL A 201 -10.25 -12.93 2.84
C VAL A 201 -9.86 -14.25 2.16
N PHE A 202 -9.54 -15.30 2.93
CA PHE A 202 -9.23 -16.62 2.40
C PHE A 202 -10.42 -17.22 1.63
N GLY A 203 -11.62 -17.16 2.18
CA GLY A 203 -12.84 -17.62 1.52
C GLY A 203 -13.09 -16.88 0.19
N THR A 204 -12.88 -15.57 0.19
CA THR A 204 -13.01 -14.74 -1.02
C THR A 204 -11.98 -15.13 -2.09
N LEU A 205 -10.73 -15.42 -1.71
CA LEU A 205 -9.71 -15.90 -2.65
C LEU A 205 -10.05 -17.24 -3.28
N GLN A 206 -10.66 -18.16 -2.50
CA GLN A 206 -11.04 -19.49 -2.97
C GLN A 206 -12.34 -19.49 -3.79
N ASP A 207 -13.13 -18.42 -3.76
CA ASP A 207 -14.34 -18.32 -4.58
C ASP A 207 -13.97 -18.32 -6.07
N PRO A 208 -14.55 -19.22 -6.90
CA PRO A 208 -14.27 -19.29 -8.33
C PRO A 208 -14.84 -18.12 -9.13
N LYS A 209 -15.72 -17.31 -8.57
CA LYS A 209 -16.27 -16.12 -9.24
C LYS A 209 -15.13 -15.16 -9.61
N LYS A 210 -15.22 -14.60 -10.81
CA LYS A 210 -14.30 -13.56 -11.28
C LYS A 210 -14.94 -12.19 -11.11
N PRO A 211 -14.19 -11.18 -10.58
CA PRO A 211 -14.70 -9.83 -10.49
C PRO A 211 -14.95 -9.23 -11.88
N ASP A 212 -15.98 -8.40 -12.00
CA ASP A 212 -16.21 -7.59 -13.19
C ASP A 212 -15.26 -6.39 -13.21
N MET A 213 -14.07 -6.58 -13.75
CA MET A 213 -13.04 -5.53 -13.82
C MET A 213 -13.43 -4.36 -14.74
N SER A 214 -14.51 -4.44 -15.52
CA SER A 214 -14.99 -3.32 -16.34
C SER A 214 -15.56 -2.18 -15.49
N LYS A 215 -15.97 -2.48 -14.26
CA LYS A 215 -16.49 -1.54 -13.28
C LYS A 215 -15.42 -1.03 -12.30
N VAL A 216 -14.19 -1.50 -12.43
CA VAL A 216 -13.05 -1.10 -11.59
C VAL A 216 -12.19 -0.12 -12.36
N GLU A 217 -11.84 0.98 -11.72
CA GLU A 217 -11.00 2.04 -12.30
C GLU A 217 -9.87 2.39 -11.33
N SER A 218 -8.70 2.75 -11.85
CA SER A 218 -7.59 3.28 -11.06
C SER A 218 -7.26 4.71 -11.49
N ILE A 219 -7.11 5.61 -10.52
CA ILE A 219 -6.62 6.96 -10.71
C ILE A 219 -5.22 7.01 -10.06
N GLU A 220 -4.21 6.81 -10.88
CA GLU A 220 -2.82 6.64 -10.45
C GLU A 220 -1.94 7.77 -10.96
N ALA A 221 -1.05 8.28 -10.10
CA ALA A 221 0.05 9.17 -10.49
C ALA A 221 1.23 9.01 -9.52
N ASP A 222 2.42 9.42 -9.94
CA ASP A 222 3.63 9.32 -9.13
C ASP A 222 3.68 10.36 -7.99
N THR A 223 2.81 11.36 -8.03
CA THR A 223 2.74 12.43 -7.03
C THR A 223 1.30 12.78 -6.67
N ARG A 224 1.11 13.29 -5.45
CA ARG A 224 -0.19 13.84 -4.98
C ARG A 224 -0.72 14.96 -5.88
N TYR A 225 0.16 15.73 -6.47
CA TYR A 225 -0.20 16.80 -7.41
C TYR A 225 -0.78 16.25 -8.71
N GLY A 226 -0.18 15.18 -9.23
CA GLY A 226 -0.69 14.46 -10.40
C GLY A 226 -2.02 13.76 -10.14
N ILE A 227 -2.22 13.20 -8.94
CA ILE A 227 -3.51 12.62 -8.53
C ILE A 227 -4.58 13.71 -8.48
N ALA A 228 -4.28 14.85 -7.84
CA ALA A 228 -5.21 15.99 -7.77
C ALA A 228 -5.62 16.49 -9.16
N ALA A 229 -4.67 16.62 -10.08
CA ALA A 229 -4.95 17.03 -11.46
C ALA A 229 -5.85 16.01 -12.20
N LYS A 230 -5.60 14.69 -12.03
CA LYS A 230 -6.42 13.65 -12.64
C LYS A 230 -7.84 13.59 -12.07
N LEU A 231 -8.00 13.74 -10.75
CA LEU A 231 -9.31 13.84 -10.09
C LEU A 231 -10.09 15.06 -10.60
N SER A 232 -9.42 16.21 -10.69
CA SER A 232 -9.98 17.44 -11.24
C SER A 232 -10.44 17.26 -12.69
N ASN A 233 -9.58 16.72 -13.55
CA ASN A 233 -9.90 16.48 -14.97
C ASN A 233 -11.14 15.59 -15.14
N LYS A 234 -11.26 14.52 -14.34
CA LYS A 234 -12.43 13.63 -14.38
C LYS A 234 -13.71 14.25 -13.82
N ALA A 235 -13.58 15.14 -12.84
CA ALA A 235 -14.73 15.83 -12.23
C ALA A 235 -15.18 17.04 -13.06
N PHE A 236 -14.23 17.74 -13.69
CA PHE A 236 -14.46 18.98 -14.43
C PHE A 236 -13.92 18.90 -15.87
N PRO A 237 -14.44 18.00 -16.71
CA PRO A 237 -13.92 17.81 -18.06
C PRO A 237 -14.05 19.05 -18.94
N GLU A 238 -15.09 19.87 -18.73
CA GLU A 238 -15.37 21.09 -19.49
C GLU A 238 -14.73 22.37 -18.90
N GLY A 239 -13.83 22.21 -17.91
CA GLY A 239 -13.26 23.34 -17.17
C GLY A 239 -14.07 23.77 -15.95
N ALA A 240 -13.62 24.81 -15.25
CA ALA A 240 -14.28 25.33 -14.06
C ALA A 240 -14.10 26.84 -13.93
N LYS A 241 -15.15 27.57 -13.55
CA LYS A 241 -15.09 29.02 -13.37
C LYS A 241 -14.19 29.47 -12.24
N SER A 242 -13.99 28.59 -11.25
CA SER A 242 -13.14 28.85 -10.11
C SER A 242 -12.27 27.64 -9.81
N VAL A 243 -11.12 27.85 -9.19
CA VAL A 243 -10.25 26.80 -8.65
C VAL A 243 -9.81 27.17 -7.24
N VAL A 244 -9.79 26.20 -6.34
CA VAL A 244 -9.21 26.35 -5.00
C VAL A 244 -7.84 25.72 -5.00
N LEU A 245 -6.83 26.48 -4.59
CA LEU A 245 -5.45 26.03 -4.44
C LEU A 245 -5.09 25.96 -2.96
N ALA A 246 -4.59 24.82 -2.51
CA ALA A 246 -4.22 24.60 -1.11
C ALA A 246 -2.87 23.86 -1.02
N SER A 247 -2.21 23.90 0.16
CA SER A 247 -0.93 23.24 0.34
C SER A 247 -1.02 21.72 0.17
N GLY A 248 -0.14 21.17 -0.66
CA GLY A 248 0.07 19.72 -0.76
C GLY A 248 0.99 19.18 0.33
N GLU A 249 1.74 20.04 1.02
CA GLU A 249 2.65 19.66 2.10
C GLU A 249 1.92 19.60 3.46
N HIS A 250 0.89 20.42 3.65
CA HIS A 250 0.04 20.45 4.84
C HIS A 250 -1.31 19.79 4.59
N SER A 251 -1.39 18.49 4.85
CA SER A 251 -2.50 17.61 4.43
C SER A 251 -3.90 18.05 4.87
N ILE A 252 -4.03 18.78 5.98
CA ILE A 252 -5.35 19.24 6.46
C ILE A 252 -5.91 20.40 5.60
N MET A 253 -5.07 21.18 4.95
CA MET A 253 -5.47 22.39 4.22
C MET A 253 -6.44 22.11 3.07
N PRO A 254 -6.19 21.14 2.17
CA PRO A 254 -7.15 20.79 1.13
C PRO A 254 -8.46 20.24 1.70
N LEU A 255 -8.38 19.51 2.84
CA LEU A 255 -9.55 18.87 3.45
C LEU A 255 -10.52 19.89 4.05
N ILE A 256 -10.03 20.92 4.75
CA ILE A 256 -10.86 22.00 5.29
C ILE A 256 -11.43 22.92 4.18
N SER A 257 -10.83 22.88 3.00
CA SER A 257 -11.26 23.71 1.86
C SER A 257 -12.45 23.14 1.09
N ASN A 258 -12.93 21.92 1.41
CA ASN A 258 -14.00 21.27 0.63
C ASN A 258 -15.32 22.02 0.65
N GLY A 259 -15.75 22.56 1.79
CA GLY A 259 -16.97 23.38 1.86
C GLY A 259 -16.90 24.62 0.98
N LEU A 260 -15.76 25.31 0.98
CA LEU A 260 -15.49 26.47 0.12
C LEU A 260 -15.49 26.06 -1.37
N ALA A 261 -14.79 24.99 -1.71
CA ALA A 261 -14.76 24.47 -3.08
C ALA A 261 -16.16 24.10 -3.59
N GLY A 262 -16.98 23.51 -2.71
CA GLY A 262 -18.38 23.21 -3.02
C GLY A 262 -19.23 24.46 -3.27
N ALA A 263 -19.05 25.51 -2.48
CA ALA A 263 -19.74 26.80 -2.68
C ALA A 263 -19.35 27.46 -4.00
N LEU A 264 -18.08 27.37 -4.37
CA LEU A 264 -17.54 27.90 -5.62
C LEU A 264 -17.76 26.96 -6.82
N LYS A 265 -18.22 25.73 -6.61
CA LYS A 265 -18.29 24.65 -7.61
C LYS A 265 -16.93 24.43 -8.28
N ALA A 266 -15.89 24.39 -7.49
CA ALA A 266 -14.49 24.40 -7.91
C ALA A 266 -13.80 23.05 -7.63
N PRO A 267 -12.84 22.63 -8.43
CA PRO A 267 -11.87 21.63 -8.02
C PRO A 267 -10.93 22.19 -6.95
N ILE A 268 -10.28 21.27 -6.21
CA ILE A 268 -9.15 21.59 -5.33
C ILE A 268 -7.89 21.05 -5.98
N LEU A 269 -6.89 21.91 -6.17
CA LEU A 269 -5.56 21.53 -6.64
C LEU A 269 -4.51 21.87 -5.59
N LEU A 270 -3.35 21.24 -5.70
CA LEU A 270 -2.31 21.32 -4.69
C LEU A 270 -1.13 22.20 -5.14
N LEU A 271 -0.61 22.96 -4.20
CA LEU A 271 0.61 23.77 -4.32
C LEU A 271 1.74 23.19 -3.47
N GLN A 272 2.99 23.42 -3.88
CA GLN A 272 4.14 23.40 -2.98
C GLN A 272 4.26 24.75 -2.27
N ASP A 273 5.01 24.79 -1.16
CA ASP A 273 5.07 26.01 -0.36
C ASP A 273 5.76 27.19 -1.08
N ASP A 274 6.57 26.91 -2.09
CA ASP A 274 7.37 27.91 -2.82
C ASP A 274 7.04 28.06 -4.31
N ARG A 275 6.21 27.16 -4.89
CA ARG A 275 5.94 27.14 -6.35
C ARG A 275 4.65 26.43 -6.71
N VAL A 276 4.22 26.61 -7.96
CA VAL A 276 3.12 25.84 -8.58
C VAL A 276 3.72 24.62 -9.28
N PRO A 277 3.37 23.38 -8.88
CA PRO A 277 3.85 22.17 -9.58
C PRO A 277 3.41 22.12 -11.04
N ASP A 278 4.24 21.58 -11.94
CA ASP A 278 3.94 21.51 -13.38
C ASP A 278 2.59 20.86 -13.71
N THR A 279 2.24 19.80 -12.98
CA THR A 279 0.93 19.14 -13.14
C THR A 279 -0.23 20.03 -12.72
N THR A 280 -0.03 20.86 -11.70
CA THR A 280 -1.01 21.86 -11.26
C THR A 280 -1.13 22.99 -12.27
N VAL A 281 -0.01 23.48 -12.81
CA VAL A 281 0.01 24.47 -13.90
C VAL A 281 -0.80 23.99 -15.09
N GLN A 282 -0.54 22.78 -15.59
CA GLN A 282 -1.24 22.20 -16.74
C GLN A 282 -2.76 22.12 -16.48
N GLU A 283 -3.15 21.69 -15.29
CA GLU A 283 -4.56 21.55 -14.96
C GLU A 283 -5.26 22.88 -14.74
N VAL A 284 -4.61 23.88 -14.13
CA VAL A 284 -5.14 25.25 -14.00
C VAL A 284 -5.35 25.89 -15.38
N MET A 285 -4.39 25.70 -16.29
CA MET A 285 -4.54 26.18 -17.68
C MET A 285 -5.70 25.49 -18.40
N ARG A 286 -5.88 24.18 -18.23
CA ARG A 286 -7.00 23.43 -18.82
C ARG A 286 -8.36 23.87 -18.28
N LEU A 287 -8.42 24.15 -16.98
CA LEU A 287 -9.65 24.58 -16.31
C LEU A 287 -10.09 25.98 -16.78
N ASP A 288 -9.16 26.85 -17.13
CA ASP A 288 -9.35 28.25 -17.54
C ASP A 288 -10.25 29.04 -16.57
N PRO A 289 -9.89 29.10 -15.27
CA PRO A 289 -10.73 29.70 -14.27
C PRO A 289 -10.73 31.24 -14.35
N ALA A 290 -11.91 31.84 -14.12
CA ALA A 290 -12.02 33.29 -13.93
C ALA A 290 -11.56 33.73 -12.53
N VAL A 291 -11.62 32.82 -11.54
CA VAL A 291 -11.25 33.10 -10.14
C VAL A 291 -10.34 31.98 -9.60
N ILE A 292 -9.22 32.35 -9.05
CA ILE A 292 -8.28 31.48 -8.35
C ILE A 292 -8.32 31.85 -6.86
N VAL A 293 -8.70 30.93 -5.98
CA VAL A 293 -8.70 31.15 -4.53
C VAL A 293 -7.56 30.36 -3.91
N ILE A 294 -6.57 31.04 -3.34
CA ILE A 294 -5.45 30.43 -2.63
C ILE A 294 -5.79 30.40 -1.13
N VAL A 295 -5.77 29.20 -0.54
CA VAL A 295 -5.96 28.98 0.90
C VAL A 295 -4.60 28.68 1.53
N ASP A 296 -4.16 29.57 2.42
CA ASP A 296 -2.84 29.54 3.04
C ASP A 296 -2.92 29.48 4.57
N GLY A 297 -2.19 28.54 5.16
CA GLY A 297 -1.97 28.41 6.60
C GLY A 297 -0.69 29.13 7.09
N GLY A 298 -0.23 30.15 6.38
CA GLY A 298 0.97 30.92 6.72
C GLY A 298 2.30 30.30 6.28
N THR A 299 2.26 29.35 5.34
CA THR A 299 3.46 28.62 4.87
C THR A 299 3.91 29.00 3.47
N PHE A 300 3.04 29.60 2.66
CA PHE A 300 3.34 29.87 1.27
C PHE A 300 4.28 31.07 1.06
N ALA A 301 5.25 30.89 0.16
CA ALA A 301 5.93 32.01 -0.49
C ALA A 301 4.98 32.63 -1.52
N LEU A 302 4.04 33.45 -1.07
CA LEU A 302 2.90 33.91 -1.88
C LEU A 302 3.30 34.73 -3.11
N GLU A 303 4.33 35.57 -3.02
CA GLU A 303 4.70 36.48 -4.11
C GLU A 303 5.16 35.74 -5.39
N PRO A 304 6.07 34.73 -5.32
CA PRO A 304 6.42 33.92 -6.51
C PRO A 304 5.23 33.15 -7.07
N ILE A 305 4.42 32.51 -6.22
CA ILE A 305 3.25 31.72 -6.63
C ILE A 305 2.24 32.62 -7.37
N GLN A 306 1.93 33.77 -6.81
CA GLN A 306 1.00 34.71 -7.44
C GLN A 306 1.51 35.25 -8.76
N LYS A 307 2.81 35.58 -8.82
CA LYS A 307 3.42 36.08 -10.06
C LYS A 307 3.28 35.02 -11.15
N GLU A 308 3.63 33.78 -10.86
CA GLU A 308 3.50 32.67 -11.78
C GLU A 308 2.05 32.50 -12.28
N LEU A 309 1.08 32.51 -11.37
CA LEU A 309 -0.35 32.39 -11.72
C LEU A 309 -0.87 33.57 -12.56
N ARG A 310 -0.42 34.81 -12.29
CA ARG A 310 -0.76 35.98 -13.11
C ARG A 310 -0.15 35.93 -14.52
N ASP A 311 1.06 35.41 -14.61
CA ASP A 311 1.73 35.22 -15.89
C ASP A 311 1.04 34.13 -16.73
N LEU A 312 0.55 33.07 -16.09
CA LEU A 312 -0.21 31.99 -16.75
C LEU A 312 -1.61 32.39 -17.16
N LEU A 313 -2.35 33.09 -16.31
CA LEU A 313 -3.73 33.49 -16.52
C LEU A 313 -3.95 34.99 -16.17
N PRO A 314 -3.52 35.91 -17.05
CA PRO A 314 -3.59 37.36 -16.77
C PRO A 314 -5.01 37.89 -16.53
N GLY A 315 -6.03 37.17 -16.99
CA GLY A 315 -7.44 37.56 -16.85
C GLY A 315 -8.13 37.02 -15.58
N ALA A 316 -7.49 36.12 -14.85
CA ALA A 316 -8.08 35.53 -13.65
C ALA A 316 -7.91 36.43 -12.43
N ALA A 317 -8.98 36.56 -11.63
CA ALA A 317 -8.88 37.18 -10.32
C ALA A 317 -8.23 36.21 -9.33
N ILE A 318 -7.24 36.68 -8.58
CA ILE A 318 -6.57 35.88 -7.54
C ILE A 318 -7.00 36.42 -6.18
N GLU A 319 -7.70 35.59 -5.43
CA GLU A 319 -8.15 35.86 -4.07
C GLU A 319 -7.37 35.04 -3.06
N HIS A 320 -7.16 35.60 -1.86
CA HIS A 320 -6.41 34.97 -0.80
C HIS A 320 -7.22 34.84 0.47
N ILE A 321 -7.20 33.63 1.03
CA ILE A 321 -7.71 33.32 2.35
C ILE A 321 -6.51 32.88 3.18
N VAL A 322 -6.04 33.72 4.11
CA VAL A 322 -4.81 33.52 4.85
C VAL A 322 -5.10 33.39 6.33
N GLY A 323 -4.55 32.36 6.96
CA GLY A 323 -4.42 32.19 8.41
C GLY A 323 -2.96 32.23 8.84
N ALA A 324 -2.69 32.41 10.13
CA ALA A 324 -1.35 32.29 10.68
C ALA A 324 -0.86 30.82 10.77
N ASP A 325 -1.82 29.91 10.79
CA ASP A 325 -1.67 28.45 10.86
C ASP A 325 -2.92 27.79 10.27
N ALA A 326 -3.02 26.48 10.31
CA ALA A 326 -4.17 25.73 9.80
C ALA A 326 -5.48 26.11 10.52
N LYS A 327 -5.43 26.32 11.85
CA LYS A 327 -6.59 26.77 12.65
C LYS A 327 -7.04 28.17 12.22
N GLY A 328 -6.10 29.09 12.06
CA GLY A 328 -6.35 30.43 11.54
C GLY A 328 -6.94 30.42 10.13
N ALA A 329 -6.41 29.55 9.24
CA ALA A 329 -6.94 29.39 7.89
C ALA A 329 -8.36 28.83 7.89
N SER A 330 -8.68 27.85 8.77
CA SER A 330 -10.05 27.32 8.89
C SER A 330 -11.05 28.41 9.29
N ARG A 331 -10.68 29.32 10.17
CA ARG A 331 -11.49 30.49 10.55
C ARG A 331 -11.62 31.49 9.41
N ALA A 332 -10.50 31.78 8.73
CA ALA A 332 -10.52 32.71 7.59
C ALA A 332 -11.43 32.18 6.45
N ILE A 333 -11.43 30.86 6.20
CA ILE A 333 -12.38 30.20 5.28
C ILE A 333 -13.83 30.42 5.78
N TYR A 334 -14.08 30.16 7.08
CA TYR A 334 -15.41 30.32 7.66
C TYR A 334 -15.93 31.75 7.51
N GLU A 335 -15.12 32.74 7.85
CA GLU A 335 -15.48 34.17 7.72
C GLU A 335 -15.67 34.60 6.27
N TYR A 336 -14.82 34.10 5.36
CA TYR A 336 -14.97 34.35 3.93
C TYR A 336 -16.32 33.85 3.43
N GLY A 337 -16.73 32.64 3.82
CA GLY A 337 -18.02 32.11 3.43
C GLY A 337 -19.20 32.78 4.09
N LEU A 338 -19.09 33.27 5.33
CA LEU A 338 -20.12 34.10 5.97
C LEU A 338 -20.37 35.41 5.19
N ARG A 339 -19.29 36.13 4.83
CA ARG A 339 -19.39 37.37 4.03
C ARG A 339 -20.02 37.17 2.67
N ASN A 340 -19.91 35.98 2.09
CA ASN A 340 -20.45 35.64 0.77
C ASN A 340 -21.73 34.80 0.84
N SER A 341 -22.28 34.53 2.04
CA SER A 341 -23.46 33.68 2.25
C SER A 341 -23.33 32.30 1.59
N PHE A 342 -22.19 31.65 1.75
CA PHE A 342 -21.87 30.41 1.08
C PHE A 342 -22.34 29.16 1.85
N TRP A 343 -22.38 29.23 3.20
CA TRP A 343 -22.50 28.07 4.04
C TRP A 343 -23.88 27.42 4.00
N GLY A 344 -23.88 26.08 4.14
CA GLY A 344 -25.07 25.29 4.36
C GLY A 344 -25.54 25.35 5.81
N LYS A 345 -26.21 24.30 6.27
CA LYS A 345 -26.82 24.24 7.59
C LYS A 345 -25.94 23.64 8.68
N GLU A 346 -24.91 22.95 8.29
CA GLU A 346 -23.99 22.28 9.21
C GLU A 346 -22.65 23.01 9.28
N VAL A 347 -21.97 22.83 10.40
CA VAL A 347 -20.58 23.20 10.63
C VAL A 347 -19.83 22.00 11.20
N ALA A 348 -18.68 21.66 10.66
CA ALA A 348 -17.84 20.59 11.14
C ALA A 348 -16.75 21.13 12.09
N LEU A 349 -16.41 20.35 13.12
CA LEU A 349 -15.29 20.61 14.01
C LEU A 349 -14.40 19.37 14.09
N THR A 350 -13.10 19.57 13.91
CA THR A 350 -12.11 18.51 13.97
C THR A 350 -10.78 19.04 14.52
N TYR A 351 -9.72 18.25 14.42
CA TYR A 351 -8.35 18.62 14.74
C TYR A 351 -7.41 18.21 13.61
N GLU A 352 -6.22 18.74 13.55
CA GLU A 352 -5.29 18.61 12.42
C GLU A 352 -4.92 17.14 12.11
N GLY A 353 -4.83 16.28 13.13
CA GLY A 353 -4.50 14.85 12.96
C GLY A 353 -5.65 13.96 12.47
N CYS A 354 -6.87 14.49 12.31
CA CYS A 354 -8.07 13.70 11.94
C CYS A 354 -8.23 13.57 10.42
N LEU A 355 -7.16 13.19 9.71
CA LEU A 355 -7.14 13.20 8.24
C LEU A 355 -8.10 12.18 7.62
N GLY A 356 -8.14 10.95 8.14
CA GLY A 356 -8.98 9.88 7.61
C GLY A 356 -10.47 10.22 7.62
N ASP A 357 -10.98 10.72 8.75
CA ASP A 357 -12.37 11.13 8.88
C ASP A 357 -12.69 12.30 7.93
N MET A 358 -11.73 13.24 7.79
CA MET A 358 -11.90 14.38 6.89
C MET A 358 -11.87 13.97 5.41
N VAL A 359 -11.04 13.02 5.02
CA VAL A 359 -11.07 12.44 3.66
C VAL A 359 -12.43 11.79 3.41
N THR A 360 -12.94 11.01 4.37
CA THR A 360 -14.27 10.37 4.28
C THR A 360 -15.41 11.38 4.20
N PHE A 361 -15.31 12.46 4.97
CA PHE A 361 -16.34 13.51 5.05
C PHE A 361 -16.26 14.50 3.88
N SER A 362 -15.13 14.62 3.20
CA SER A 362 -14.88 15.65 2.18
C SER A 362 -15.92 15.72 1.06
N PRO A 363 -16.50 14.62 0.53
CA PRO A 363 -17.57 14.70 -0.47
C PRO A 363 -18.83 15.38 0.06
N TYR A 364 -19.20 15.08 1.32
CA TYR A 364 -20.35 15.73 1.95
C TYR A 364 -20.07 17.20 2.24
N ALA A 365 -18.89 17.52 2.78
CA ALA A 365 -18.50 18.93 3.01
C ALA A 365 -18.61 19.76 1.73
N TYR A 366 -18.19 19.19 0.59
CA TYR A 366 -18.33 19.82 -0.73
C TYR A 366 -19.81 20.03 -1.10
N MET A 367 -20.64 18.98 -1.03
CA MET A 367 -22.04 19.04 -1.45
C MET A 367 -22.89 19.93 -0.55
N ALA A 368 -22.73 19.79 0.76
CA ALA A 368 -23.47 20.54 1.76
C ALA A 368 -22.93 21.97 1.97
N LYS A 369 -21.80 22.31 1.34
CA LYS A 369 -21.07 23.56 1.58
C LYS A 369 -20.81 23.76 3.08
N CYS A 370 -20.34 22.68 3.73
CA CYS A 370 -20.14 22.64 5.16
C CYS A 370 -18.73 23.16 5.49
N PRO A 371 -18.59 24.26 6.24
CA PRO A 371 -17.30 24.72 6.70
C PRO A 371 -16.72 23.77 7.75
N VAL A 372 -15.40 23.66 7.78
CA VAL A 372 -14.67 22.83 8.73
C VAL A 372 -13.80 23.73 9.60
N LEU A 373 -14.06 23.76 10.90
CA LEU A 373 -13.26 24.46 11.89
C LEU A 373 -12.25 23.51 12.55
N LEU A 374 -11.08 24.03 12.90
CA LEU A 374 -10.05 23.28 13.59
C LEU A 374 -9.90 23.70 15.06
N LYS A 375 -9.61 22.72 15.91
CA LYS A 375 -9.30 22.87 17.31
C LYS A 375 -7.96 22.21 17.62
N GLU A 376 -7.15 22.84 18.47
CA GLU A 376 -5.97 22.19 19.04
C GLU A 376 -6.37 21.11 20.03
N ILE A 377 -5.64 19.96 20.03
CA ILE A 377 -6.01 18.79 20.83
C ILE A 377 -6.01 19.10 22.32
N GLU A 378 -4.97 19.76 22.81
CA GLU A 378 -4.75 20.00 24.25
C GLU A 378 -5.42 21.28 24.75
N GLU A 379 -5.91 22.15 23.88
CA GLU A 379 -6.56 23.39 24.24
C GLU A 379 -8.06 23.22 24.50
N PRO A 380 -8.66 23.98 25.42
CA PRO A 380 -10.11 24.06 25.50
C PRO A 380 -10.69 24.68 24.21
N LEU A 381 -11.97 24.42 23.95
CA LEU A 381 -12.65 25.09 22.84
C LEU A 381 -12.69 26.60 23.12
N ASP A 382 -12.12 27.37 22.20
CA ASP A 382 -12.11 28.83 22.34
C ASP A 382 -13.49 29.42 22.03
N GLN A 383 -13.72 30.63 22.53
CA GLN A 383 -15.01 31.33 22.44
C GLN A 383 -15.45 31.51 20.98
N TYR A 384 -14.56 31.91 20.08
CA TYR A 384 -14.87 32.10 18.67
C TYR A 384 -15.41 30.81 18.02
N THR A 385 -14.69 29.71 18.21
CA THR A 385 -15.10 28.41 17.66
C THR A 385 -16.41 27.93 18.27
N GLU A 386 -16.62 28.12 19.58
CA GLU A 386 -17.87 27.79 20.26
C GLU A 386 -19.05 28.62 19.70
N GLU A 387 -18.86 29.93 19.52
CA GLU A 387 -19.89 30.81 18.93
C GLU A 387 -20.19 30.40 17.48
N ALA A 388 -19.18 30.08 16.67
CA ALA A 388 -19.38 29.62 15.30
C ALA A 388 -20.20 28.32 15.22
N LEU A 389 -20.00 27.39 16.18
CA LEU A 389 -20.76 26.14 16.25
C LEU A 389 -22.25 26.32 16.62
N ILE A 390 -22.60 27.42 17.28
CA ILE A 390 -23.97 27.66 17.80
C ILE A 390 -24.71 28.81 17.13
N SER A 391 -24.05 29.62 16.28
CA SER A 391 -24.63 30.86 15.75
C SER A 391 -25.72 30.63 14.67
N GLU A 392 -25.32 30.44 13.44
CA GLU A 392 -26.23 30.40 12.30
C GLU A 392 -26.54 28.99 11.79
N ASN A 393 -25.88 27.97 12.33
CA ASN A 393 -25.98 26.59 11.87
C ASN A 393 -27.10 25.83 12.58
N GLU A 394 -27.67 24.81 11.93
CA GLU A 394 -28.66 23.91 12.53
C GLU A 394 -27.96 22.76 13.30
N SER A 395 -26.79 22.30 12.83
CA SER A 395 -26.08 21.15 13.37
C SER A 395 -24.58 21.36 13.43
N ALA A 396 -23.95 20.88 14.50
CA ALA A 396 -22.52 20.76 14.65
C ALA A 396 -22.09 19.28 14.48
N LEU A 397 -21.16 19.02 13.58
CA LEU A 397 -20.61 17.70 13.26
C LEU A 397 -19.20 17.58 13.85
N ILE A 398 -19.03 16.68 14.80
CA ILE A 398 -17.80 16.59 15.61
C ILE A 398 -17.01 15.34 15.21
N PHE A 399 -15.84 15.53 14.58
CA PHE A 399 -14.91 14.47 14.18
C PHE A 399 -13.76 14.38 15.16
N ALA A 400 -14.06 13.88 16.34
CA ALA A 400 -13.07 13.65 17.40
C ALA A 400 -13.63 12.79 18.51
N GLY A 401 -12.81 11.87 19.03
CA GLY A 401 -13.15 11.09 20.22
C GLY A 401 -13.24 11.94 21.50
N PRO A 402 -13.79 11.38 22.59
CA PRO A 402 -13.99 12.09 23.87
C PRO A 402 -12.70 12.63 24.49
N ARG A 403 -11.54 12.03 24.17
CA ARG A 403 -10.23 12.51 24.65
C ARG A 403 -9.83 13.85 24.03
N CYS A 404 -10.09 14.03 22.74
CA CYS A 404 -9.76 15.27 22.02
C CYS A 404 -10.89 16.31 22.14
N MET A 405 -12.15 15.84 22.26
CA MET A 405 -13.33 16.68 22.34
C MET A 405 -14.26 16.15 23.46
N PRO A 406 -14.16 16.67 24.69
CA PRO A 406 -14.99 16.23 25.81
C PRO A 406 -16.49 16.36 25.55
N ASP A 407 -17.31 15.47 26.12
CA ASP A 407 -18.77 15.45 25.94
C ASP A 407 -19.45 16.75 26.36
N GLY A 408 -18.91 17.45 27.36
CA GLY A 408 -19.39 18.75 27.78
C GLY A 408 -19.43 19.83 26.69
N VAL A 409 -18.66 19.67 25.60
CA VAL A 409 -18.76 20.55 24.41
C VAL A 409 -20.07 20.28 23.68
N LEU A 410 -20.38 19.01 23.42
CA LEU A 410 -21.63 18.62 22.76
C LEU A 410 -22.85 19.04 23.59
N ASP A 411 -22.76 18.88 24.92
CA ASP A 411 -23.85 19.24 25.83
C ASP A 411 -24.12 20.74 25.81
N ARG A 412 -23.06 21.59 25.75
CA ARG A 412 -23.22 23.04 25.61
C ARG A 412 -23.88 23.43 24.28
N ILE A 413 -23.49 22.76 23.19
CA ILE A 413 -24.11 22.98 21.86
C ILE A 413 -25.60 22.60 21.90
N ARG A 414 -25.91 21.42 22.48
CA ARG A 414 -27.29 20.93 22.61
C ARG A 414 -28.14 21.82 23.53
N ALA A 415 -27.57 22.35 24.61
CA ALA A 415 -28.26 23.30 25.50
C ALA A 415 -28.66 24.62 24.81
N ARG A 416 -28.04 24.96 23.68
CA ARG A 416 -28.40 26.09 22.81
C ARG A 416 -29.42 25.73 21.73
N GLY A 417 -30.05 24.55 21.83
CA GLY A 417 -31.08 24.08 20.89
C GLY A 417 -30.56 23.62 19.53
N LYS A 418 -29.24 23.35 19.42
CA LYS A 418 -28.58 22.87 18.19
C LYS A 418 -28.34 21.36 18.25
N MET A 419 -28.36 20.69 17.12
CA MET A 419 -27.93 19.29 17.03
C MET A 419 -26.42 19.22 17.15
N ALA A 420 -25.92 18.27 17.93
CA ALA A 420 -24.49 17.95 17.99
C ALA A 420 -24.32 16.44 17.77
N ILE A 421 -23.63 16.07 16.71
CA ILE A 421 -23.39 14.69 16.29
C ILE A 421 -21.90 14.43 16.38
N ARG A 422 -21.51 13.33 17.06
CA ARG A 422 -20.12 12.89 17.14
C ARG A 422 -19.90 11.70 16.22
N PHE A 423 -18.84 11.75 15.43
CA PHE A 423 -18.30 10.64 14.68
C PHE A 423 -17.01 10.16 15.38
N CYS A 424 -17.07 8.98 15.95
CA CYS A 424 -15.94 8.35 16.64
C CYS A 424 -16.16 6.84 16.67
N GLY A 425 -15.33 6.12 15.93
CA GLY A 425 -15.27 4.64 15.97
C GLY A 425 -14.16 4.15 16.93
N ASN A 426 -14.12 2.84 17.19
CA ASN A 426 -13.02 2.18 17.89
C ASN A 426 -11.75 2.08 17.04
N GLY A 427 -11.83 2.45 15.78
CA GLY A 427 -10.74 2.49 14.82
C GLY A 427 -11.17 3.23 13.54
N PRO A 428 -10.21 3.44 12.63
CA PRO A 428 -10.44 4.27 11.43
C PRO A 428 -11.50 3.67 10.49
N TYR A 429 -11.61 2.36 10.36
CA TYR A 429 -12.58 1.69 9.48
C TYR A 429 -14.01 1.81 10.02
N GLU A 430 -14.18 1.70 11.34
CA GLU A 430 -15.48 1.90 11.98
C GLU A 430 -15.92 3.36 11.87
N ALA A 431 -15.02 4.32 12.09
CA ALA A 431 -15.30 5.75 11.90
C ALA A 431 -15.68 6.04 10.43
N ASN A 432 -14.95 5.46 9.46
CA ASN A 432 -15.25 5.58 8.05
C ASN A 432 -16.66 5.07 7.72
N SER A 433 -17.05 3.89 8.24
CA SER A 433 -18.39 3.35 8.05
C SER A 433 -19.47 4.24 8.66
N LEU A 434 -19.30 4.67 9.92
CA LEU A 434 -20.25 5.55 10.61
C LEU A 434 -20.49 6.88 9.85
N ILE A 435 -19.42 7.48 9.33
CA ILE A 435 -19.51 8.71 8.54
C ILE A 435 -20.25 8.44 7.23
N ASN A 436 -19.89 7.37 6.52
CA ASN A 436 -20.52 7.02 5.26
C ASN A 436 -22.00 6.68 5.42
N ASP A 437 -22.38 5.90 6.44
CA ASP A 437 -23.78 5.54 6.71
C ASP A 437 -24.62 6.78 7.03
N TRP A 438 -24.08 7.69 7.85
CA TRP A 438 -24.73 8.97 8.15
C TRP A 438 -24.94 9.83 6.89
N ILE A 439 -23.97 9.83 5.96
CA ILE A 439 -24.10 10.54 4.68
C ILE A 439 -25.14 9.85 3.79
N ASP A 440 -25.17 8.50 3.73
CA ASP A 440 -26.12 7.74 2.91
C ASP A 440 -27.58 7.94 3.31
N GLU A 441 -27.86 8.26 4.58
CA GLU A 441 -29.20 8.66 5.02
C GLU A 441 -29.67 10.00 4.41
N ARG A 442 -28.75 10.80 3.86
CA ARG A 442 -28.99 12.17 3.39
C ARG A 442 -28.86 12.33 1.89
N ILE A 443 -27.98 11.57 1.29
CA ILE A 443 -27.69 11.62 -0.15
C ILE A 443 -27.51 10.22 -0.73
N THR A 444 -28.04 10.00 -1.91
CA THR A 444 -27.85 8.75 -2.64
C THR A 444 -26.48 8.75 -3.31
N ARG A 445 -25.72 7.67 -3.11
CA ARG A 445 -24.39 7.48 -3.71
C ARG A 445 -24.31 6.10 -4.35
N HIS A 446 -23.73 6.03 -5.55
CA HIS A 446 -23.76 4.83 -6.40
C HIS A 446 -22.40 4.14 -6.53
N GLY A 447 -21.31 4.81 -6.20
CA GLY A 447 -19.96 4.29 -6.35
C GLY A 447 -19.16 4.33 -5.06
N ILE A 448 -17.95 3.72 -5.12
CA ILE A 448 -16.97 3.74 -4.04
C ILE A 448 -15.63 4.22 -4.59
N VAL A 449 -14.96 5.10 -3.85
CA VAL A 449 -13.55 5.45 -4.01
C VAL A 449 -12.77 4.80 -2.87
N CYS A 450 -11.85 3.90 -3.21
CA CYS A 450 -10.90 3.31 -2.26
C CYS A 450 -9.67 4.19 -2.15
N SER A 451 -9.31 4.57 -0.94
CA SER A 451 -8.19 5.42 -0.60
C SER A 451 -7.35 4.81 0.51
N SER A 452 -6.03 4.97 0.45
CA SER A 452 -5.16 4.46 1.50
C SER A 452 -5.28 5.28 2.78
N ILE A 453 -5.44 4.59 3.91
CA ILE A 453 -5.50 5.22 5.24
C ILE A 453 -4.14 5.76 5.69
N TRP A 454 -3.04 5.06 5.33
CA TRP A 454 -1.68 5.44 5.73
C TRP A 454 -1.06 6.51 4.85
N TYR A 455 -1.64 6.73 3.68
CA TYR A 455 -1.16 7.73 2.72
C TYR A 455 -2.30 8.67 2.30
N PRO A 456 -2.88 9.40 3.26
CA PRO A 456 -4.01 10.30 2.98
C PRO A 456 -3.61 11.40 1.98
N ALA A 457 -2.30 11.66 1.81
CA ALA A 457 -1.77 12.59 0.83
C ALA A 457 -2.24 12.33 -0.62
N ASP A 458 -2.52 11.06 -0.96
CA ASP A 458 -3.02 10.68 -2.28
C ASP A 458 -4.50 11.03 -2.47
N SER A 459 -5.23 11.32 -1.40
CA SER A 459 -6.69 11.53 -1.40
C SER A 459 -7.15 12.88 -0.90
N LEU A 460 -6.23 13.83 -0.72
CA LEU A 460 -6.54 15.16 -0.17
C LEU A 460 -7.59 15.93 -0.99
N THR A 461 -7.71 15.63 -2.27
CA THR A 461 -8.58 16.33 -3.21
C THR A 461 -9.70 15.44 -3.77
N VAL A 462 -9.97 14.31 -3.11
CA VAL A 462 -10.99 13.35 -3.55
C VAL A 462 -12.43 13.89 -3.38
N GLY A 463 -12.61 14.85 -2.48
CA GLY A 463 -13.93 15.40 -2.12
C GLY A 463 -14.75 15.90 -3.31
N PRO A 464 -14.26 16.85 -4.11
CA PRO A 464 -14.98 17.36 -5.28
C PRO A 464 -15.32 16.27 -6.30
N TYR A 465 -14.35 15.36 -6.57
CA TYR A 465 -14.57 14.24 -7.49
C TYR A 465 -15.66 13.29 -7.00
N SER A 466 -15.55 12.84 -5.75
CA SER A 466 -16.51 11.90 -5.16
C SER A 466 -17.90 12.51 -5.02
N ALA A 467 -18.00 13.79 -4.68
CA ALA A 467 -19.24 14.52 -4.60
C ALA A 467 -19.96 14.57 -5.96
N ILE A 468 -19.25 14.99 -7.02
CA ILE A 468 -19.81 15.14 -8.37
C ILE A 468 -20.18 13.78 -8.97
N LYS A 469 -19.40 12.73 -8.70
CA LYS A 469 -19.63 11.37 -9.22
C LYS A 469 -20.55 10.53 -8.34
N GLY A 470 -21.07 11.06 -7.23
CA GLY A 470 -21.94 10.32 -6.32
C GLY A 470 -21.25 9.10 -5.68
N GLN A 471 -20.04 9.29 -5.17
CA GLN A 471 -19.24 8.17 -4.64
C GLN A 471 -19.00 8.29 -3.13
N ARG A 472 -18.92 7.14 -2.46
CA ARG A 472 -18.45 7.00 -1.08
C ARG A 472 -16.93 6.97 -1.07
N VAL A 473 -16.31 7.46 -0.01
CA VAL A 473 -14.87 7.28 0.21
C VAL A 473 -14.67 6.19 1.26
N MET A 474 -14.07 5.10 0.86
CA MET A 474 -13.68 3.99 1.71
C MET A 474 -12.18 4.04 1.98
N LEU A 475 -11.81 4.04 3.25
CA LEU A 475 -10.42 3.99 3.67
C LEU A 475 -9.96 2.53 3.78
N GLU A 476 -8.80 2.25 3.22
CA GLU A 476 -8.30 0.89 3.05
C GLU A 476 -6.81 0.80 3.35
N ASP A 477 -6.41 -0.30 3.98
CA ASP A 477 -5.01 -0.73 4.08
C ASP A 477 -4.89 -2.16 3.56
N PRO A 478 -4.36 -2.37 2.35
CA PRO A 478 -4.20 -3.71 1.79
C PRO A 478 -3.31 -4.64 2.61
N GLN A 479 -2.50 -4.10 3.53
CA GLN A 479 -1.62 -4.88 4.39
C GLN A 479 -2.27 -5.28 5.73
N ASP A 480 -3.47 -4.78 6.00
CA ASP A 480 -4.28 -5.11 7.18
C ASP A 480 -5.49 -5.97 6.78
N LEU A 481 -5.52 -7.22 7.23
CA LEU A 481 -6.61 -8.15 6.91
C LEU A 481 -7.98 -7.71 7.46
N ASP A 482 -8.02 -6.97 8.55
CA ASP A 482 -9.27 -6.43 9.08
C ASP A 482 -9.81 -5.35 8.14
N SER A 483 -8.93 -4.54 7.55
CA SER A 483 -9.26 -3.57 6.51
C SER A 483 -9.76 -4.25 5.23
N VAL A 484 -9.00 -5.22 4.70
CA VAL A 484 -9.38 -5.95 3.47
C VAL A 484 -10.72 -6.66 3.64
N ALA A 485 -10.93 -7.34 4.80
CA ALA A 485 -12.20 -7.99 5.10
C ALA A 485 -13.36 -7.00 5.22
N HIS A 486 -13.11 -5.82 5.81
CA HIS A 486 -14.08 -4.73 5.88
C HIS A 486 -14.44 -4.24 4.47
N ALA A 487 -13.45 -3.98 3.62
CA ALA A 487 -13.66 -3.54 2.24
C ALA A 487 -14.47 -4.55 1.42
N ILE A 488 -14.13 -5.84 1.51
CA ILE A 488 -14.88 -6.92 0.86
C ILE A 488 -16.36 -6.91 1.31
N GLY A 489 -16.60 -6.81 2.62
CA GLY A 489 -17.95 -6.77 3.19
C GLY A 489 -18.71 -5.51 2.77
N TYR A 490 -18.04 -4.36 2.80
CA TYR A 490 -18.64 -3.07 2.44
C TYR A 490 -19.04 -3.01 0.97
N VAL A 491 -18.16 -3.46 0.05
CA VAL A 491 -18.49 -3.55 -1.38
C VAL A 491 -19.66 -4.50 -1.62
N ALA A 492 -19.69 -5.65 -0.93
CA ALA A 492 -20.80 -6.60 -1.04
C ALA A 492 -22.13 -6.04 -0.50
N GLU A 493 -22.11 -5.25 0.57
CA GLU A 493 -23.30 -4.64 1.18
C GLU A 493 -23.87 -3.49 0.33
N LYS A 494 -22.97 -2.62 -0.16
CA LYS A 494 -23.38 -1.38 -0.84
C LYS A 494 -23.66 -1.58 -2.33
N GLU A 495 -23.26 -2.72 -2.91
CA GLU A 495 -23.44 -3.08 -4.33
C GLU A 495 -23.16 -1.89 -5.29
N PRO A 496 -21.95 -1.29 -5.24
CA PRO A 496 -21.71 -0.06 -5.99
C PRO A 496 -21.71 -0.29 -7.50
N GLU A 497 -22.09 0.71 -8.28
CA GLU A 497 -22.01 0.65 -9.74
C GLU A 497 -20.57 0.70 -10.25
N ARG A 498 -19.64 1.28 -9.46
CA ARG A 498 -18.22 1.42 -9.78
C ARG A 498 -17.36 1.46 -8.53
N VAL A 499 -16.17 0.90 -8.61
CA VAL A 499 -15.10 1.03 -7.61
C VAL A 499 -13.91 1.73 -8.24
N VAL A 500 -13.41 2.78 -7.60
CA VAL A 500 -12.27 3.58 -8.07
C VAL A 500 -11.17 3.54 -7.02
N PHE A 501 -9.98 3.08 -7.39
CA PHE A 501 -8.81 3.09 -6.54
C PHE A 501 -7.99 4.35 -6.80
N VAL A 502 -7.64 5.08 -5.74
CA VAL A 502 -6.90 6.35 -5.83
C VAL A 502 -5.57 6.21 -5.08
N GLY A 503 -4.46 6.51 -5.75
CA GLY A 503 -3.13 6.48 -5.18
C GLY A 503 -2.04 6.23 -6.22
N ASP A 504 -0.79 6.06 -5.78
CA ASP A 504 0.26 5.57 -6.65
C ASP A 504 0.10 4.04 -6.85
N ARG A 505 0.81 3.50 -7.86
CA ARG A 505 0.71 2.07 -8.26
C ARG A 505 1.11 1.08 -7.19
N THR A 506 1.77 1.53 -6.12
CA THR A 506 2.22 0.68 -5.02
C THR A 506 1.19 0.54 -3.91
N ARG A 507 0.14 1.39 -3.89
CA ARG A 507 -0.87 1.41 -2.83
C ARG A 507 -1.86 0.25 -2.94
N PHE A 508 -2.38 0.04 -4.14
CA PHE A 508 -3.32 -1.04 -4.43
C PHE A 508 -2.80 -1.84 -5.60
N THR A 509 -2.27 -3.02 -5.33
CA THR A 509 -1.84 -3.93 -6.39
C THR A 509 -3.03 -4.43 -7.22
N ALA A 510 -2.77 -4.99 -8.39
CA ALA A 510 -3.83 -5.59 -9.21
C ALA A 510 -4.55 -6.74 -8.49
N GLU A 511 -3.87 -7.42 -7.57
CA GLU A 511 -4.43 -8.46 -6.71
C GLU A 511 -5.36 -7.89 -5.65
N ASP A 512 -4.96 -6.81 -4.96
CA ASP A 512 -5.79 -6.12 -3.96
C ASP A 512 -7.10 -5.63 -4.60
N GLN A 513 -7.00 -4.99 -5.76
CA GLN A 513 -8.15 -4.52 -6.52
C GLN A 513 -9.10 -5.67 -6.89
N LYS A 514 -8.57 -6.81 -7.35
CA LYS A 514 -9.37 -7.99 -7.70
C LYS A 514 -10.07 -8.61 -6.50
N ILE A 515 -9.42 -8.63 -5.32
CA ILE A 515 -9.99 -9.23 -4.11
C ILE A 515 -11.11 -8.35 -3.58
N ILE A 516 -10.87 -7.05 -3.46
CA ILE A 516 -11.89 -6.09 -3.00
C ILE A 516 -13.08 -6.08 -3.96
N ALA A 517 -12.81 -6.11 -5.27
CA ALA A 517 -13.84 -6.12 -6.29
C ALA A 517 -14.50 -7.50 -6.51
N LYS A 518 -14.06 -8.58 -5.85
CA LYS A 518 -14.50 -9.94 -6.17
C LYS A 518 -15.98 -10.19 -5.93
N ASN A 519 -16.57 -9.50 -4.97
CA ASN A 519 -18.01 -9.55 -4.72
C ASN A 519 -18.82 -8.59 -5.60
N PHE A 520 -18.16 -7.99 -6.56
CA PHE A 520 -18.71 -7.08 -7.53
C PHE A 520 -19.11 -7.88 -8.77
N CYS A 521 -20.33 -8.34 -8.84
CA CYS A 521 -20.87 -9.18 -9.92
C CYS A 521 -21.76 -8.38 -10.85
#